data_0f3497b10c2e5246fe5b981941b81ffa
#
_entry.id   0f3497b10c2e5246fe5b981941b81ffa
#
_cell.length_a   1.000
_cell.length_b   1.000
_cell.length_c   1.000
_cell.angle_alpha   90.00
_cell.angle_beta   90.00
_cell.angle_gamma   90.00
#
_symmetry.space_group_name_H-M   'P 1'
#
loop_
_entity.id
_entity.type
_entity.pdbx_description
1 polymer ?
#
loop_
_entity_poly.entity_id
_entity_poly.type
_entity_poly.pdbx_seq_one_letter_code
_entity_poly.pdbx_strand_id
1 'polypeptide(L)'
;LVEQARKVFEQNHMLYNLESTYMTFASDELRHYFAHALLGDEGTNSEFERLKEQQRKEYHMIDISKYQDQGIHKLCFIAFNREDIEKTKILLPNYHFIVHEMFSQHSINGEIIKKGMDKGLAIKKVVETLHMKMEDTIAFGDSMNDYEMLQVCNYGVAMKNACQELKASADNICESV
;
A
#
# COMPACT_ATOMS: atom_id res chain seq x y z
N LEU A 1 -5.17 1.87 17.52
CA LEU A 1 -5.56 1.96 16.11
C LEU A 1 -5.24 0.66 15.36
N VAL A 2 -3.99 0.16 15.40
CA VAL A 2 -3.59 -1.09 14.72
C VAL A 2 -4.41 -2.27 15.20
N GLU A 3 -4.57 -2.45 16.52
CA GLU A 3 -5.38 -3.53 17.10
C GLU A 3 -6.86 -3.46 16.70
N GLN A 4 -7.41 -2.26 16.56
CA GLN A 4 -8.77 -2.09 16.04
C GLN A 4 -8.87 -2.56 14.58
N ALA A 5 -7.91 -2.16 13.75
CA ALA A 5 -7.89 -2.55 12.34
C ALA A 5 -7.75 -4.08 12.19
N ARG A 6 -6.86 -4.71 12.96
CA ARG A 6 -6.70 -6.17 12.99
C ARG A 6 -8.01 -6.89 13.25
N LYS A 7 -8.70 -6.52 14.37
CA LYS A 7 -9.99 -7.11 14.74
C LYS A 7 -11.04 -6.97 13.66
N VAL A 8 -11.10 -5.81 12.99
CA VAL A 8 -12.07 -5.58 11.92
C VAL A 8 -11.73 -6.41 10.67
N PHE A 9 -10.46 -6.58 10.31
CA PHE A 9 -10.06 -7.46 9.22
C PHE A 9 -10.42 -8.92 9.51
N GLU A 10 -10.14 -9.41 10.72
CA GLU A 10 -10.49 -10.76 11.17
C GLU A 10 -12.01 -10.99 11.12
N GLN A 11 -12.81 -10.02 11.60
CA GLN A 11 -14.28 -10.08 11.57
C GLN A 11 -14.86 -10.13 10.15
N ASN A 12 -14.20 -9.48 9.19
CA ASN A 12 -14.62 -9.44 7.80
C ASN A 12 -13.85 -10.44 6.91
N HIS A 13 -13.21 -11.44 7.49
CA HIS A 13 -12.50 -12.53 6.78
C HIS A 13 -11.46 -12.03 5.77
N MET A 14 -10.84 -10.89 6.05
CA MET A 14 -9.76 -10.34 5.23
C MET A 14 -8.41 -10.79 5.77
N LEU A 15 -7.54 -11.25 4.88
CA LEU A 15 -6.15 -11.52 5.23
C LEU A 15 -5.39 -10.20 5.29
N TYR A 16 -4.41 -10.10 6.20
CA TYR A 16 -3.66 -8.85 6.35
C TYR A 16 -2.24 -9.08 6.87
N ASN A 17 -1.40 -8.09 6.60
CA ASN A 17 -0.09 -7.95 7.23
C ASN A 17 0.10 -6.53 7.77
N LEU A 18 1.04 -6.40 8.68
CA LEU A 18 1.47 -5.15 9.29
C LEU A 18 2.90 -4.86 8.83
N GLU A 19 3.12 -3.72 8.19
CA GLU A 19 4.45 -3.33 7.72
C GLU A 19 5.06 -2.26 8.63
N SER A 20 6.20 -2.59 9.23
CA SER A 20 7.06 -1.68 9.98
C SER A 20 8.31 -1.32 9.16
N THR A 21 9.19 -0.50 9.72
CA THR A 21 10.45 -0.12 9.05
C THR A 21 11.34 -1.31 8.68
N TYR A 22 11.33 -2.35 9.49
CA TYR A 22 12.29 -3.47 9.35
C TYR A 22 11.64 -4.83 9.23
N MET A 23 10.35 -4.96 9.49
CA MET A 23 9.67 -6.23 9.62
C MET A 23 8.26 -6.15 9.05
N THR A 24 7.80 -7.26 8.48
CA THR A 24 6.41 -7.48 8.12
C THR A 24 5.85 -8.60 8.99
N PHE A 25 4.75 -8.32 9.68
CA PHE A 25 4.04 -9.29 10.50
C PHE A 25 2.79 -9.76 9.76
N ALA A 26 2.58 -11.05 9.68
CA ALA A 26 1.46 -11.63 8.95
C ALA A 26 0.81 -12.78 9.72
N SER A 27 -0.50 -12.97 9.52
CA SER A 27 -1.22 -14.13 10.04
C SER A 27 -0.77 -15.41 9.32
N ASP A 28 -1.00 -16.57 9.96
CA ASP A 28 -0.71 -17.86 9.36
C ASP A 28 -1.49 -18.07 8.06
N GLU A 29 -2.75 -17.61 8.03
CA GLU A 29 -3.60 -17.72 6.85
C GLU A 29 -3.03 -16.94 5.68
N LEU A 30 -2.53 -15.73 5.90
CA LEU A 30 -1.89 -14.94 4.84
C LEU A 30 -0.61 -15.61 4.35
N ARG A 31 0.21 -16.10 5.25
CA ARG A 31 1.46 -16.81 4.88
C ARG A 31 1.17 -18.07 4.06
N HIS A 32 0.16 -18.85 4.45
CA HIS A 32 -0.29 -20.01 3.67
C HIS A 32 -0.86 -19.61 2.31
N TYR A 33 -1.68 -18.55 2.27
CA TYR A 33 -2.23 -18.03 1.01
C TYR A 33 -1.11 -17.67 0.02
N PHE A 34 -0.10 -16.91 0.47
CA PHE A 34 1.03 -16.58 -0.39
C PHE A 34 1.85 -17.80 -0.80
N ALA A 35 2.09 -18.74 0.09
CA ALA A 35 2.81 -19.96 -0.24
C ALA A 35 2.09 -20.74 -1.36
N HIS A 36 0.76 -20.84 -1.30
CA HIS A 36 -0.04 -21.49 -2.33
C HIS A 36 -0.11 -20.69 -3.63
N ALA A 37 -0.36 -19.39 -3.55
CA ALA A 37 -0.43 -18.51 -4.72
C ALA A 37 0.88 -18.44 -5.49
N LEU A 38 2.02 -18.54 -4.79
CA LEU A 38 3.35 -18.52 -5.41
C LEU A 38 3.75 -19.84 -6.07
N LEU A 39 3.14 -20.96 -5.64
CA LEU A 39 3.31 -22.26 -6.28
C LEU A 39 2.43 -22.43 -7.53
N GLY A 40 1.39 -21.59 -7.67
CA GLY A 40 0.49 -21.54 -8.83
C GLY A 40 0.81 -20.38 -9.78
N ASP A 41 0.40 -20.51 -11.03
CA ASP A 41 0.58 -19.48 -12.08
C ASP A 41 -0.54 -18.39 -12.06
N GLU A 42 -1.16 -18.14 -10.90
CA GLU A 42 -2.41 -17.40 -10.80
C GLU A 42 -2.27 -15.87 -10.65
N GLY A 43 -1.06 -15.34 -10.52
CA GLY A 43 -0.84 -13.90 -10.34
C GLY A 43 -0.73 -13.14 -11.66
N THR A 44 -1.47 -12.05 -11.78
CA THR A 44 -1.61 -11.28 -13.03
C THR A 44 -1.12 -9.83 -12.96
N ASN A 45 -0.68 -9.33 -11.79
CA ASN A 45 -0.24 -7.95 -11.67
C ASN A 45 1.25 -7.81 -11.27
N SER A 46 1.80 -6.62 -11.53
CA SER A 46 3.22 -6.31 -11.27
C SER A 46 3.63 -6.46 -9.81
N GLU A 47 2.70 -6.29 -8.87
CA GLU A 47 2.97 -6.45 -7.44
C GLU A 47 3.14 -7.93 -7.07
N PHE A 48 2.35 -8.81 -7.67
CA PHE A 48 2.49 -10.25 -7.51
C PHE A 48 3.83 -10.76 -8.06
N GLU A 49 4.24 -10.30 -9.24
CA GLU A 49 5.55 -10.65 -9.80
C GLU A 49 6.70 -10.11 -8.92
N ARG A 50 6.53 -8.89 -8.38
CA ARG A 50 7.48 -8.33 -7.40
C ARG A 50 7.57 -9.17 -6.13
N LEU A 51 6.44 -9.65 -5.61
CA LEU A 51 6.39 -10.51 -4.43
C LEU A 51 7.00 -11.89 -4.71
N LYS A 52 6.76 -12.48 -5.89
CA LYS A 52 7.46 -13.70 -6.33
C LYS A 52 8.97 -13.50 -6.34
N GLU A 53 9.45 -12.40 -6.86
CA GLU A 53 10.87 -12.10 -6.91
C GLU A 53 11.46 -11.79 -5.53
N GLN A 54 10.72 -11.11 -4.66
CA GLN A 54 11.12 -10.86 -3.28
C GLN A 54 11.16 -12.13 -2.42
N GLN A 55 10.25 -13.09 -2.61
CA GLN A 55 10.30 -14.38 -1.93
C GLN A 55 11.52 -15.21 -2.35
N ARG A 56 11.96 -15.08 -3.59
CA ARG A 56 13.24 -15.66 -4.02
C ARG A 56 14.44 -15.05 -3.29
N LYS A 57 14.28 -13.85 -2.70
CA LYS A 57 15.30 -13.07 -1.98
C LYS A 57 15.08 -12.99 -0.46
N GLU A 58 14.45 -14.01 0.16
CA GLU A 58 14.26 -14.09 1.62
C GLU A 58 13.27 -13.06 2.22
N TYR A 59 12.07 -12.91 1.67
CA TYR A 59 11.02 -12.13 2.31
C TYR A 59 10.45 -12.89 3.52
N HIS A 60 10.97 -12.61 4.71
CA HIS A 60 10.51 -13.23 5.94
C HIS A 60 9.31 -12.47 6.51
N MET A 61 8.11 -13.00 6.30
CA MET A 61 6.95 -12.61 7.09
C MET A 61 7.05 -13.24 8.48
N ILE A 62 7.13 -12.41 9.49
CA ILE A 62 7.15 -12.83 10.89
C ILE A 62 5.70 -13.13 11.32
N ASP A 63 5.53 -14.15 12.14
CA ASP A 63 4.22 -14.47 12.69
C ASP A 63 3.63 -13.28 13.46
N ILE A 64 2.36 -12.98 13.21
CA ILE A 64 1.65 -11.84 13.82
C ILE A 64 1.66 -11.87 15.34
N SER A 65 1.80 -13.04 15.97
CA SER A 65 1.94 -13.18 17.42
C SER A 65 3.21 -12.53 18.00
N LYS A 66 4.19 -12.25 17.14
CA LYS A 66 5.44 -11.56 17.51
C LYS A 66 5.32 -10.03 17.44
N TYR A 67 4.18 -9.51 17.01
CA TYR A 67 3.91 -8.08 17.05
C TYR A 67 3.77 -7.60 18.49
N GLN A 68 4.61 -6.64 18.89
CA GLN A 68 4.68 -6.06 20.23
C GLN A 68 4.59 -4.53 20.17
N ASP A 69 3.62 -4.02 19.44
CA ASP A 69 3.37 -2.57 19.29
C ASP A 69 4.53 -1.78 18.63
N GLN A 70 5.31 -2.44 17.77
CA GLN A 70 6.27 -1.75 16.91
C GLN A 70 5.54 -0.78 16.00
N GLY A 71 6.17 0.35 15.67
CA GLY A 71 5.59 1.35 14.77
C GLY A 71 5.23 0.74 13.41
N ILE A 72 3.96 0.80 13.06
CA ILE A 72 3.43 0.30 11.78
C ILE A 72 3.17 1.48 10.84
N HIS A 73 3.71 1.40 9.64
CA HIS A 73 3.56 2.42 8.60
C HIS A 73 2.30 2.23 7.79
N LYS A 74 2.00 0.99 7.44
CA LYS A 74 0.78 0.62 6.71
C LYS A 74 0.33 -0.80 7.05
N LEU A 75 -0.93 -1.09 6.78
CA LEU A 75 -1.48 -2.43 6.77
C LEU A 75 -1.85 -2.77 5.33
N CYS A 76 -1.38 -3.90 4.84
CA CYS A 76 -1.85 -4.43 3.56
C CYS A 76 -2.90 -5.51 3.81
N PHE A 77 -3.81 -5.67 2.87
CA PHE A 77 -4.87 -6.66 2.98
C PHE A 77 -5.11 -7.41 1.68
N ILE A 78 -5.69 -8.60 1.81
CA ILE A 78 -6.28 -9.36 0.73
C ILE A 78 -7.73 -9.66 1.12
N ALA A 79 -8.66 -9.32 0.23
CA ALA A 79 -10.08 -9.63 0.34
C ALA A 79 -10.52 -10.54 -0.81
N PHE A 80 -11.50 -11.37 -0.57
CA PHE A 80 -12.03 -12.31 -1.58
C PHE A 80 -13.31 -11.78 -2.25
N ASN A 81 -13.85 -10.66 -1.77
CA ASN A 81 -14.96 -9.96 -2.38
C ASN A 81 -14.94 -8.47 -2.00
N ARG A 82 -15.66 -7.65 -2.77
CA ARG A 82 -15.73 -6.19 -2.52
C ARG A 82 -16.61 -5.83 -1.32
N GLU A 83 -17.57 -6.65 -0.98
CA GLU A 83 -18.50 -6.40 0.14
C GLU A 83 -17.75 -6.31 1.47
N ASP A 84 -16.79 -7.20 1.71
CA ASP A 84 -15.97 -7.19 2.94
C ASP A 84 -15.10 -5.95 3.03
N ILE A 85 -14.58 -5.46 1.89
CA ILE A 85 -13.85 -4.19 1.84
C ILE A 85 -14.77 -3.03 2.26
N GLU A 86 -15.97 -2.95 1.69
CA GLU A 86 -16.90 -1.84 2.01
C GLU A 86 -17.37 -1.88 3.47
N LYS A 87 -17.66 -3.07 4.01
CA LYS A 87 -17.95 -3.24 5.45
C LYS A 87 -16.78 -2.75 6.32
N THR A 88 -15.56 -3.12 5.94
CA THR A 88 -14.35 -2.75 6.66
C THR A 88 -14.11 -1.23 6.62
N LYS A 89 -14.33 -0.58 5.48
CA LYS A 89 -14.24 0.89 5.37
C LYS A 89 -15.17 1.62 6.35
N ILE A 90 -16.40 1.13 6.49
CA ILE A 90 -17.40 1.71 7.43
C ILE A 90 -16.91 1.60 8.88
N LEU A 91 -16.30 0.47 9.25
CA LEU A 91 -15.83 0.21 10.61
C LEU A 91 -14.48 0.89 10.93
N LEU A 92 -13.74 1.29 9.89
CA LEU A 92 -12.44 1.94 10.01
C LEU A 92 -12.45 3.35 9.39
N PRO A 93 -13.29 4.28 9.86
CA PRO A 93 -13.48 5.60 9.24
C PRO A 93 -12.23 6.49 9.34
N ASN A 94 -11.28 6.17 10.21
CA ASN A 94 -10.03 6.91 10.42
C ASN A 94 -8.89 6.47 9.48
N TYR A 95 -9.18 5.54 8.57
CA TYR A 95 -8.22 5.07 7.58
C TYR A 95 -8.62 5.48 6.17
N HIS A 96 -7.61 5.67 5.34
CA HIS A 96 -7.74 5.76 3.89
C HIS A 96 -7.44 4.38 3.30
N PHE A 97 -8.34 3.89 2.44
CA PHE A 97 -8.21 2.60 1.75
C PHE A 97 -7.74 2.84 0.32
N ILE A 98 -6.61 2.27 -0.01
CA ILE A 98 -6.08 2.21 -1.37
C ILE A 98 -6.32 0.77 -1.84
N VAL A 99 -7.27 0.62 -2.76
CA VAL A 99 -7.63 -0.70 -3.31
C VAL A 99 -6.97 -0.81 -4.68
N HIS A 100 -6.13 -1.81 -4.84
CA HIS A 100 -5.50 -2.10 -6.12
C HIS A 100 -6.43 -2.96 -6.98
N GLU A 101 -6.08 -3.11 -8.26
CA GLU A 101 -6.78 -4.04 -9.14
C GLU A 101 -6.60 -5.49 -8.67
N MET A 102 -7.38 -6.40 -9.22
CA MET A 102 -7.38 -7.82 -8.81
C MET A 102 -5.97 -8.38 -8.70
N PHE A 103 -5.63 -8.85 -7.53
CA PHE A 103 -4.35 -9.50 -7.23
C PHE A 103 -4.25 -10.87 -7.90
N SER A 104 -5.37 -11.59 -7.95
CA SER A 104 -5.60 -12.83 -8.70
C SER A 104 -7.02 -12.86 -9.23
N GLN A 105 -7.41 -13.91 -9.97
CA GLN A 105 -8.78 -14.05 -10.46
C GLN A 105 -9.84 -14.07 -9.34
N HIS A 106 -9.42 -14.31 -8.08
CA HIS A 106 -10.32 -14.52 -6.95
C HIS A 106 -10.02 -13.64 -5.73
N SER A 107 -9.10 -12.70 -5.83
CA SER A 107 -8.75 -11.85 -4.70
C SER A 107 -8.42 -10.41 -5.10
N ILE A 108 -8.70 -9.50 -4.18
CA ILE A 108 -8.47 -8.07 -4.31
C ILE A 108 -7.45 -7.70 -3.23
N ASN A 109 -6.37 -7.05 -3.60
CA ASN A 109 -5.43 -6.54 -2.62
C ASN A 109 -5.56 -5.02 -2.44
N GLY A 110 -5.06 -4.56 -1.33
CA GLY A 110 -5.00 -3.15 -1.04
C GLY A 110 -4.21 -2.86 0.21
N GLU A 111 -4.14 -1.59 0.52
CA GLU A 111 -3.50 -1.11 1.74
C GLU A 111 -4.36 -0.08 2.45
N ILE A 112 -4.17 0.04 3.75
CA ILE A 112 -4.76 1.13 4.53
C ILE A 112 -3.67 1.92 5.22
N ILE A 113 -3.82 3.23 5.19
CA ILE A 113 -3.00 4.19 5.91
C ILE A 113 -3.89 5.05 6.80
N LYS A 114 -3.34 5.55 7.89
CA LYS A 114 -4.07 6.47 8.75
C LYS A 114 -4.40 7.74 7.97
N LYS A 115 -5.66 8.21 8.04
CA LYS A 115 -6.06 9.50 7.45
C LYS A 115 -5.19 10.64 7.98
N GLY A 116 -4.83 11.56 7.10
CA GLY A 116 -3.90 12.64 7.40
C GLY A 116 -2.44 12.20 7.42
N MET A 117 -2.12 11.01 6.88
CA MET A 117 -0.77 10.55 6.63
C MET A 117 -0.70 10.09 5.17
N ASP A 118 -0.29 10.99 4.30
CA ASP A 118 -0.07 10.75 2.88
C ASP A 118 1.34 11.19 2.47
N LYS A 119 1.75 10.85 1.26
CA LYS A 119 3.08 11.18 0.74
C LYS A 119 3.30 12.70 0.62
N GLY A 120 2.24 13.46 0.32
CA GLY A 120 2.31 14.91 0.22
C GLY A 120 2.60 15.58 1.58
N LEU A 121 1.90 15.13 2.63
CA LEU A 121 2.16 15.61 4.00
C LEU A 121 3.56 15.21 4.48
N ALA A 122 4.01 14.00 4.15
CA ALA A 122 5.37 13.56 4.46
C ALA A 122 6.42 14.47 3.81
N ILE A 123 6.25 14.82 2.54
CA ILE A 123 7.15 15.75 1.83
C ILE A 123 7.15 17.13 2.49
N LYS A 124 5.99 17.70 2.78
CA LYS A 124 5.92 18.99 3.49
C LYS A 124 6.73 18.95 4.79
N LYS A 125 6.61 17.87 5.56
CA LYS A 125 7.36 17.69 6.79
C LYS A 125 8.86 17.57 6.57
N VAL A 126 9.30 16.85 5.55
CA VAL A 126 10.72 16.72 5.18
C VAL A 126 11.28 18.08 4.75
N VAL A 127 10.60 18.79 3.87
CA VAL A 127 11.00 20.12 3.38
C VAL A 127 11.13 21.10 4.54
N GLU A 128 10.15 21.13 5.45
CA GLU A 128 10.21 21.93 6.68
C GLU A 128 11.42 21.57 7.54
N THR A 129 11.64 20.27 7.76
CA THR A 129 12.72 19.76 8.61
C THR A 129 14.12 20.08 8.03
N LEU A 130 14.24 20.06 6.71
CA LEU A 130 15.47 20.37 5.99
C LEU A 130 15.65 21.87 5.73
N HIS A 131 14.72 22.72 6.17
CA HIS A 131 14.70 24.16 5.90
C HIS A 131 14.77 24.50 4.40
N MET A 132 14.21 23.64 3.55
CA MET A 132 14.07 23.84 2.11
C MET A 132 12.80 24.59 1.77
N LYS A 133 12.64 24.98 0.52
CA LYS A 133 11.39 25.56 0.01
C LYS A 133 10.63 24.54 -0.83
N MET A 134 9.30 24.58 -0.79
CA MET A 134 8.46 23.76 -1.67
C MET A 134 8.73 24.05 -3.15
N GLU A 135 9.13 25.28 -3.48
CA GLU A 135 9.53 25.72 -4.84
C GLU A 135 10.71 24.94 -5.40
N ASP A 136 11.53 24.32 -4.54
CA ASP A 136 12.72 23.55 -4.93
C ASP A 136 12.44 22.03 -5.03
N THR A 137 11.16 21.63 -5.06
CA THR A 137 10.76 20.22 -5.05
C THR A 137 10.24 19.74 -6.40
N ILE A 138 10.60 18.52 -6.74
CA ILE A 138 10.04 17.76 -7.86
C ILE A 138 9.62 16.38 -7.37
N ALA A 139 8.48 15.89 -7.86
CA ALA A 139 7.96 14.57 -7.54
C ALA A 139 7.76 13.73 -8.80
N PHE A 140 8.01 12.42 -8.67
CA PHE A 140 7.74 11.43 -9.70
C PHE A 140 6.81 10.37 -9.12
N GLY A 141 5.76 10.00 -9.84
CA GLY A 141 4.79 9.02 -9.38
C GLY A 141 4.19 8.18 -10.50
N ASP A 142 3.79 6.96 -10.17
CA ASP A 142 3.21 6.02 -11.13
C ASP A 142 1.82 5.50 -10.73
N SER A 143 1.40 5.70 -9.49
CA SER A 143 0.11 5.23 -8.98
C SER A 143 -0.63 6.28 -8.17
N MET A 144 -1.93 6.06 -7.92
CA MET A 144 -2.78 7.04 -7.22
C MET A 144 -2.36 7.34 -5.78
N ASN A 145 -1.54 6.51 -5.15
CA ASN A 145 -0.95 6.82 -3.86
C ASN A 145 0.14 7.93 -3.92
N ASP A 146 0.53 8.33 -5.13
CA ASP A 146 1.48 9.43 -5.37
C ASP A 146 0.77 10.75 -5.68
N TYR A 147 -0.57 10.72 -5.78
CA TYR A 147 -1.35 11.90 -6.18
C TYR A 147 -1.05 13.12 -5.33
N GLU A 148 -1.18 13.00 -4.01
CA GLU A 148 -0.94 14.09 -3.06
C GLU A 148 0.52 14.58 -3.12
N MET A 149 1.46 13.68 -3.39
CA MET A 149 2.88 14.02 -3.57
C MET A 149 3.07 14.90 -4.81
N LEU A 150 2.48 14.53 -5.94
CA LEU A 150 2.56 15.33 -7.16
C LEU A 150 1.91 16.72 -6.98
N GLN A 151 0.78 16.78 -6.24
CA GLN A 151 0.05 18.02 -6.03
C GLN A 151 0.74 19.02 -5.11
N VAL A 152 1.57 18.56 -4.16
CA VAL A 152 2.22 19.47 -3.19
C VAL A 152 3.61 19.92 -3.64
N CYS A 153 4.29 19.15 -4.46
CA CYS A 153 5.57 19.55 -5.02
C CYS A 153 5.41 20.66 -6.06
N ASN A 154 6.45 21.46 -6.25
CA ASN A 154 6.45 22.53 -7.24
C ASN A 154 6.32 22.01 -8.67
N TYR A 155 6.81 20.78 -8.91
CA TYR A 155 6.70 20.14 -10.22
C TYR A 155 6.42 18.65 -10.06
N GLY A 156 5.24 18.21 -10.48
CA GLY A 156 4.79 16.84 -10.42
C GLY A 156 4.90 16.14 -11.78
N VAL A 157 5.56 14.99 -11.83
CA VAL A 157 5.79 14.20 -13.04
C VAL A 157 5.15 12.83 -12.91
N ALA A 158 4.20 12.50 -13.76
CA ALA A 158 3.66 11.16 -13.86
C ALA A 158 4.55 10.27 -14.75
N MET A 159 4.74 9.03 -14.34
CA MET A 159 5.43 8.04 -15.16
C MET A 159 4.54 7.59 -16.33
N LYS A 160 5.15 7.15 -17.43
CA LYS A 160 4.42 6.69 -18.64
C LYS A 160 3.45 5.54 -18.35
N ASN A 161 3.78 4.66 -17.42
CA ASN A 161 2.94 3.55 -16.97
C ASN A 161 1.86 3.95 -15.95
N ALA A 162 1.81 5.22 -15.51
CA ALA A 162 0.79 5.70 -14.58
C ALA A 162 -0.62 5.62 -15.17
N CYS A 163 -1.64 5.54 -14.30
CA CYS A 163 -3.04 5.61 -14.69
C CYS A 163 -3.39 6.99 -15.30
N GLN A 164 -4.46 7.05 -16.09
CA GLN A 164 -4.86 8.28 -16.77
C GLN A 164 -5.19 9.44 -15.82
N GLU A 165 -5.77 9.12 -14.66
CA GLU A 165 -6.11 10.10 -13.62
C GLU A 165 -4.87 10.79 -13.06
N LEU A 166 -3.82 10.02 -12.74
CA LEU A 166 -2.55 10.57 -12.26
C LEU A 166 -1.87 11.40 -13.34
N LYS A 167 -1.84 10.91 -14.61
CA LYS A 167 -1.29 11.66 -15.75
C LYS A 167 -2.00 12.99 -15.97
N ALA A 168 -3.33 13.02 -15.83
CA ALA A 168 -4.12 14.22 -15.97
C ALA A 168 -3.88 15.26 -14.87
N SER A 169 -3.37 14.84 -13.72
CA SER A 169 -3.09 15.70 -12.56
C SER A 169 -1.64 16.17 -12.46
N ALA A 170 -0.74 15.64 -13.29
CA ALA A 170 0.68 15.96 -13.28
C ALA A 170 1.02 17.11 -14.23
N ASP A 171 2.10 17.84 -13.95
CA ASP A 171 2.61 18.90 -14.83
C ASP A 171 3.25 18.33 -16.08
N ASN A 172 3.80 17.10 -16.01
CA ASN A 172 4.43 16.43 -17.14
C ASN A 172 4.33 14.90 -17.04
N ILE A 173 4.62 14.23 -18.15
CA ILE A 173 4.69 12.77 -18.24
C ILE A 173 6.08 12.40 -18.76
N CYS A 174 6.80 11.53 -18.02
CA CYS A 174 8.09 11.02 -18.47
C CYS A 174 7.99 9.55 -18.90
N GLU A 175 9.04 9.07 -19.57
CA GLU A 175 9.17 7.65 -19.91
C GLU A 175 9.20 6.80 -18.64
N SER A 176 8.71 5.56 -18.73
CA SER A 176 8.86 4.58 -17.67
C SER A 176 10.32 4.11 -17.59
N VAL A 177 10.76 3.82 -16.40
CA VAL A 177 12.07 3.18 -16.15
C VAL A 177 12.07 1.78 -16.72
#